data_ff94b6af3d7e12c907742c8e1c8def2c
#
_entry.id   ff94b6af3d7e12c907742c8e1c8def2c
#
_cell.length_a   1.000
_cell.length_b   1.000
_cell.length_c   1.000
_cell.angle_alpha   90.00
_cell.angle_beta   90.00
_cell.angle_gamma   90.00
#
_symmetry.space_group_name_H-M   'P 1'
#
loop_
_entity.id
_entity.type
_entity.pdbx_description
1 polymer ?
#
loop_
_entity_poly.entity_id
_entity_poly.type
_entity_poly.pdbx_seq_one_letter_code
_entity_poly.pdbx_strand_id
1 'polypeptide(L)'
;VTKVYDNGVVANKGINFSLKEGEIHALVGENGAGKSTFLKILSGDVEPNTGEVILAPNTRMSVLNQDHYKYDEFPVLETVIMGNERLHTIMKEKDALYAKPDFSDEDGIKAAELEGEFAELNGWEAESEASSLLQGLGIGTDAHYKLMSELTGAEKVKVLLAQALFGNPGILILDEPTNHLDIKSIKWLENFLGDFEGTVIVVSHDRPVSYTHLRA
;
A
#
# COMPACT_ATOMS: atom_id res chain seq x y z
N VAL A 1 11.26 4.90 -19.68
CA VAL A 1 11.59 3.48 -19.46
C VAL A 1 11.15 2.61 -20.62
N THR A 2 11.88 1.55 -20.89
CA THR A 2 11.54 0.51 -21.89
C THR A 2 11.63 -0.85 -21.21
N LYS A 3 10.68 -1.74 -21.50
CA LYS A 3 10.70 -3.15 -21.06
C LYS A 3 10.40 -4.08 -22.22
N VAL A 4 11.33 -4.98 -22.47
CA VAL A 4 11.22 -6.08 -23.44
C VAL A 4 11.47 -7.38 -22.68
N TYR A 5 10.59 -8.35 -22.80
CA TYR A 5 10.77 -9.67 -22.19
C TYR A 5 11.61 -10.60 -23.10
N ASP A 6 12.18 -11.65 -22.53
CA ASP A 6 13.06 -12.59 -23.24
C ASP A 6 12.39 -13.28 -24.45
N ASN A 7 11.07 -13.39 -24.43
CA ASN A 7 10.26 -13.89 -25.56
C ASN A 7 10.03 -12.84 -26.67
N GLY A 8 10.67 -11.66 -26.59
CA GLY A 8 10.58 -10.58 -27.57
C GLY A 8 9.35 -9.68 -27.43
N VAL A 9 8.49 -9.90 -26.45
CA VAL A 9 7.33 -9.03 -26.20
C VAL A 9 7.78 -7.69 -25.65
N VAL A 10 7.43 -6.62 -26.36
CA VAL A 10 7.66 -5.23 -25.91
C VAL A 10 6.47 -4.77 -25.09
N ALA A 11 6.61 -4.79 -23.76
CA ALA A 11 5.54 -4.36 -22.85
C ALA A 11 5.46 -2.83 -22.75
N ASN A 12 6.62 -2.16 -22.69
CA ASN A 12 6.72 -0.70 -22.61
C ASN A 12 7.85 -0.23 -23.53
N LYS A 13 7.69 0.90 -24.23
CA LYS A 13 8.70 1.46 -25.13
C LYS A 13 8.80 2.96 -25.02
N GLY A 14 9.96 3.45 -24.54
CA GLY A 14 10.27 4.87 -24.49
C GLY A 14 9.32 5.71 -23.62
N ILE A 15 8.72 5.12 -22.57
CA ILE A 15 7.79 5.85 -21.71
C ILE A 15 8.59 6.86 -20.87
N ASN A 16 8.23 8.14 -21.00
CA ASN A 16 8.64 9.21 -20.13
C ASN A 16 7.42 9.63 -19.31
N PHE A 17 7.55 9.63 -17.99
CA PHE A 17 6.49 9.92 -17.07
C PHE A 17 7.05 10.71 -15.89
N SER A 18 6.39 11.79 -15.50
CA SER A 18 6.76 12.60 -14.35
C SER A 18 5.52 12.95 -13.55
N LEU A 19 5.63 12.92 -12.25
CA LEU A 19 4.58 13.26 -11.32
C LEU A 19 5.09 14.36 -10.38
N LYS A 20 4.18 15.25 -10.02
CA LYS A 20 4.41 16.20 -8.92
C LYS A 20 3.72 15.66 -7.67
N GLU A 21 4.23 16.09 -6.54
CA GLU A 21 3.62 15.78 -5.25
C GLU A 21 2.14 16.21 -5.24
N GLY A 22 1.30 15.33 -4.70
CA GLY A 22 -0.12 15.58 -4.57
C GLY A 22 -0.95 15.42 -5.86
N GLU A 23 -0.39 14.95 -6.97
CA GLU A 23 -1.15 14.66 -8.19
C GLU A 23 -1.81 13.28 -8.16
N ILE A 24 -3.01 13.18 -8.76
CA ILE A 24 -3.69 11.90 -8.99
C ILE A 24 -3.66 11.62 -10.48
N HIS A 25 -3.06 10.50 -10.87
CA HIS A 25 -2.96 10.08 -12.26
C HIS A 25 -3.67 8.75 -12.51
N ALA A 26 -4.59 8.75 -13.46
CA ALA A 26 -5.25 7.54 -13.94
C ALA A 26 -4.57 7.05 -15.23
N LEU A 27 -4.09 5.82 -15.22
CA LEU A 27 -3.58 5.15 -16.41
C LEU A 27 -4.69 4.29 -17.01
N VAL A 28 -5.25 4.74 -18.12
CA VAL A 28 -6.35 4.07 -18.82
C VAL A 28 -5.84 3.45 -20.12
N GLY A 29 -6.29 2.25 -20.43
CA GLY A 29 -5.93 1.56 -21.68
C GLY A 29 -6.50 0.15 -21.72
N GLU A 30 -6.44 -0.48 -22.89
CA GLU A 30 -6.91 -1.86 -23.09
C GLU A 30 -6.10 -2.88 -22.30
N ASN A 31 -6.67 -4.07 -22.07
CA ASN A 31 -5.94 -5.18 -21.48
C ASN A 31 -4.76 -5.56 -22.36
N GLY A 32 -3.61 -5.83 -21.75
CA GLY A 32 -2.37 -6.11 -22.48
C GLY A 32 -1.59 -4.88 -22.94
N ALA A 33 -2.06 -3.66 -22.68
CA ALA A 33 -1.35 -2.41 -23.03
C ALA A 33 -0.06 -2.15 -22.21
N GLY A 34 0.35 -3.08 -21.36
CA GLY A 34 1.58 -2.96 -20.55
C GLY A 34 1.42 -2.14 -19.27
N LYS A 35 0.19 -1.78 -18.86
CA LYS A 35 -0.07 -0.98 -17.66
C LYS A 35 0.50 -1.62 -16.39
N SER A 36 0.14 -2.87 -16.10
CA SER A 36 0.64 -3.59 -14.92
C SER A 36 2.16 -3.80 -14.96
N THR A 37 2.77 -3.99 -16.15
CA THR A 37 4.24 -4.01 -16.29
C THR A 37 4.84 -2.64 -15.94
N PHE A 38 4.20 -1.56 -16.38
CA PHE A 38 4.65 -0.21 -16.05
C PHE A 38 4.57 0.05 -14.53
N LEU A 39 3.48 -0.36 -13.87
CA LEU A 39 3.38 -0.26 -12.41
C LEU A 39 4.48 -1.07 -11.70
N LYS A 40 4.76 -2.29 -12.16
CA LYS A 40 5.84 -3.14 -11.62
C LYS A 40 7.24 -2.53 -11.82
N ILE A 41 7.44 -1.74 -12.87
CA ILE A 41 8.68 -0.97 -13.05
C ILE A 41 8.73 0.18 -12.03
N LEU A 42 7.61 0.88 -11.84
CA LEU A 42 7.54 1.97 -10.87
C LEU A 42 7.76 1.48 -9.42
N SER A 43 7.20 0.31 -9.07
CA SER A 43 7.36 -0.30 -7.75
C SER A 43 8.75 -0.94 -7.52
N GLY A 44 9.53 -1.12 -8.58
CA GLY A 44 10.82 -1.81 -8.51
C GLY A 44 10.75 -3.33 -8.60
N ASP A 45 9.53 -3.92 -8.77
CA ASP A 45 9.36 -5.38 -8.92
C ASP A 45 9.92 -5.91 -10.24
N VAL A 46 10.05 -5.03 -11.24
CA VAL A 46 10.59 -5.36 -12.56
C VAL A 46 11.58 -4.30 -13.00
N GLU A 47 12.82 -4.70 -13.24
CA GLU A 47 13.83 -3.81 -13.79
C GLU A 47 13.55 -3.47 -15.27
N PRO A 48 13.60 -2.19 -15.68
CA PRO A 48 13.51 -1.82 -17.08
C PRO A 48 14.79 -2.22 -17.82
N ASN A 49 14.68 -2.48 -19.15
CA ASN A 49 15.87 -2.70 -19.98
C ASN A 49 16.63 -1.39 -20.23
N THR A 50 15.93 -0.28 -20.29
CA THR A 50 16.51 1.07 -20.41
C THR A 50 15.68 2.10 -19.66
N GLY A 51 16.35 3.13 -19.14
CA GLY A 51 15.75 4.18 -18.30
C GLY A 51 15.77 3.80 -16.82
N GLU A 52 15.33 4.71 -15.99
CA GLU A 52 15.34 4.60 -14.53
C GLU A 52 14.07 5.20 -13.93
N VAL A 53 13.78 4.81 -12.69
CA VAL A 53 12.74 5.42 -11.85
C VAL A 53 13.46 6.24 -10.78
N ILE A 54 13.16 7.53 -10.72
CA ILE A 54 13.74 8.44 -9.74
C ILE A 54 12.62 8.88 -8.79
N LEU A 55 12.82 8.65 -7.50
CA LEU A 55 11.92 9.08 -6.43
C LEU A 55 12.56 10.19 -5.61
N ALA A 56 11.75 11.08 -5.07
CA ALA A 56 12.23 12.06 -4.10
C ALA A 56 12.78 11.32 -2.85
N PRO A 57 13.83 11.85 -2.21
CA PRO A 57 14.38 11.26 -0.99
C PRO A 57 13.29 11.08 0.09
N ASN A 58 13.39 9.98 0.84
CA ASN A 58 12.48 9.64 1.94
C ASN A 58 11.00 9.50 1.56
N THR A 59 10.70 9.33 0.27
CA THR A 59 9.32 9.10 -0.18
C THR A 59 8.97 7.63 -0.05
N ARG A 60 8.02 7.30 0.83
CA ARG A 60 7.48 5.94 0.95
C ARG A 60 6.49 5.70 -0.18
N MET A 61 6.70 4.63 -0.93
CA MET A 61 5.78 4.14 -1.95
C MET A 61 5.02 2.94 -1.40
N SER A 62 3.72 2.93 -1.58
CA SER A 62 2.85 1.80 -1.27
C SER A 62 2.16 1.30 -2.53
N VAL A 63 2.08 -0.02 -2.67
CA VAL A 63 1.53 -0.68 -3.85
C VAL A 63 0.46 -1.66 -3.41
N LEU A 64 -0.70 -1.63 -4.07
CA LEU A 64 -1.74 -2.62 -3.84
C LEU A 64 -1.26 -4.00 -4.27
N ASN A 65 -1.05 -4.88 -3.30
CA ASN A 65 -0.60 -6.25 -3.53
C ASN A 65 -1.77 -7.09 -4.07
N GLN A 66 -1.49 -7.91 -5.08
CA GLN A 66 -2.48 -8.83 -5.67
C GLN A 66 -2.35 -10.27 -5.15
N ASP A 67 -1.33 -10.58 -4.35
CA ASP A 67 -1.18 -11.90 -3.72
C ASP A 67 -2.03 -12.00 -2.46
N HIS A 68 -3.21 -12.56 -2.63
CA HIS A 68 -4.22 -12.68 -1.58
C HIS A 68 -3.86 -13.71 -0.48
N TYR A 69 -2.85 -14.54 -0.69
CA TYR A 69 -2.49 -15.63 0.21
C TYR A 69 -1.21 -15.38 1.01
N LYS A 70 -0.46 -14.36 0.63
CA LYS A 70 0.83 -14.01 1.25
C LYS A 70 0.75 -13.82 2.78
N TYR A 71 -0.42 -13.38 3.26
CA TYR A 71 -0.63 -12.99 4.66
C TYR A 71 -1.57 -13.93 5.42
N ASP A 72 -1.87 -15.12 4.90
CA ASP A 72 -2.87 -16.04 5.47
C ASP A 72 -2.64 -16.41 6.94
N GLU A 73 -1.39 -16.39 7.40
CA GLU A 73 -1.00 -16.70 8.79
C GLU A 73 -1.08 -15.51 9.75
N PHE A 74 -1.37 -14.31 9.25
CA PHE A 74 -1.38 -13.10 10.06
C PHE A 74 -2.80 -12.63 10.39
N PRO A 75 -3.00 -11.98 11.56
CA PRO A 75 -4.25 -11.30 11.87
C PRO A 75 -4.54 -10.16 10.86
N VAL A 76 -5.82 -9.92 10.61
CA VAL A 76 -6.29 -8.90 9.68
C VAL A 76 -5.73 -7.52 10.02
N LEU A 77 -5.83 -7.11 11.29
CA LEU A 77 -5.35 -5.79 11.75
C LEU A 77 -3.83 -5.66 11.58
N GLU A 78 -3.07 -6.69 11.97
CA GLU A 78 -1.62 -6.73 11.81
C GLU A 78 -1.22 -6.67 10.34
N THR A 79 -1.96 -7.36 9.45
CA THR A 79 -1.74 -7.32 8.01
C THR A 79 -1.84 -5.89 7.46
N VAL A 80 -2.79 -5.10 7.93
CA VAL A 80 -2.89 -3.69 7.53
C VAL A 80 -1.67 -2.89 8.00
N ILE A 81 -1.25 -3.05 9.27
CA ILE A 81 -0.08 -2.34 9.83
C ILE A 81 1.21 -2.69 9.09
N MET A 82 1.34 -3.92 8.56
CA MET A 82 2.45 -4.33 7.69
C MET A 82 2.60 -3.48 6.42
N GLY A 83 1.61 -2.67 6.04
CA GLY A 83 1.71 -1.67 4.99
C GLY A 83 2.77 -0.61 5.25
N ASN A 84 3.15 -0.42 6.52
CA ASN A 84 4.34 0.32 6.93
C ASN A 84 5.35 -0.65 7.55
N GLU A 85 6.21 -1.24 6.72
CA GLU A 85 7.18 -2.28 7.14
C GLU A 85 8.08 -1.81 8.28
N ARG A 86 8.52 -0.54 8.26
CA ARG A 86 9.39 -0.02 9.32
C ARG A 86 8.65 0.06 10.66
N LEU A 87 7.42 0.58 10.65
CA LEU A 87 6.60 0.62 11.86
C LEU A 87 6.34 -0.77 12.43
N HIS A 88 5.95 -1.72 11.57
CA HIS A 88 5.72 -3.11 11.99
C HIS A 88 6.99 -3.74 12.57
N THR A 89 8.16 -3.50 11.94
CA THR A 89 9.46 -3.98 12.46
C THR A 89 9.75 -3.40 13.84
N ILE A 90 9.55 -2.10 14.04
CA ILE A 90 9.76 -1.45 15.34
C ILE A 90 8.84 -2.05 16.41
N MET A 91 7.57 -2.31 16.08
CA MET A 91 6.65 -2.97 17.03
C MET A 91 7.19 -4.32 17.48
N LYS A 92 7.65 -5.16 16.54
CA LYS A 92 8.24 -6.48 16.86
C LYS A 92 9.55 -6.38 17.63
N GLU A 93 10.42 -5.42 17.27
CA GLU A 93 11.68 -5.19 17.99
C GLU A 93 11.43 -4.72 19.44
N LYS A 94 10.46 -3.83 19.65
CA LYS A 94 10.05 -3.39 20.99
C LYS A 94 9.51 -4.55 21.81
N ASP A 95 8.59 -5.35 21.26
CA ASP A 95 8.02 -6.50 21.96
C ASP A 95 9.11 -7.50 22.38
N ALA A 96 10.03 -7.81 21.45
CA ALA A 96 11.15 -8.71 21.72
C ALA A 96 12.11 -8.15 22.78
N LEU A 97 12.35 -6.83 22.75
CA LEU A 97 13.24 -6.16 23.69
C LEU A 97 12.68 -6.14 25.10
N TYR A 98 11.40 -5.81 25.25
CA TYR A 98 10.71 -5.76 26.55
C TYR A 98 10.41 -7.17 27.12
N ALA A 99 10.40 -8.20 26.29
CA ALA A 99 10.24 -9.58 26.73
C ALA A 99 11.53 -10.20 27.30
N LYS A 100 12.68 -9.50 27.22
CA LYS A 100 13.94 -10.02 27.75
C LYS A 100 13.91 -10.12 29.28
N PRO A 101 14.30 -11.25 29.87
CA PRO A 101 14.34 -11.42 31.32
C PRO A 101 15.49 -10.62 31.98
N ASP A 102 16.54 -10.32 31.23
CA ASP A 102 17.75 -9.61 31.66
C ASP A 102 17.91 -8.30 30.87
N PHE A 103 17.00 -7.36 31.10
CA PHE A 103 17.00 -6.05 30.46
C PHE A 103 18.21 -5.22 30.93
N SER A 104 19.14 -4.92 30.01
CA SER A 104 20.36 -4.16 30.28
C SER A 104 20.21 -2.66 30.07
N ASP A 105 21.22 -1.88 30.49
CA ASP A 105 21.28 -0.43 30.22
C ASP A 105 21.36 -0.15 28.70
N GLU A 106 22.04 -1.02 27.94
CA GLU A 106 22.11 -0.93 26.46
C GLU A 106 20.74 -1.19 25.84
N ASP A 107 19.96 -2.14 26.38
CA ASP A 107 18.58 -2.38 25.97
C ASP A 107 17.68 -1.15 26.26
N GLY A 108 17.94 -0.45 27.34
CA GLY A 108 17.25 0.80 27.69
C GLY A 108 17.51 1.91 26.67
N ILE A 109 18.74 2.07 26.21
CA ILE A 109 19.08 3.04 25.15
C ILE A 109 18.38 2.67 23.84
N LYS A 110 18.45 1.40 23.44
CA LYS A 110 17.79 0.91 22.22
C LYS A 110 16.25 1.08 22.31
N ALA A 111 15.67 0.81 23.47
CA ALA A 111 14.22 1.03 23.69
C ALA A 111 13.84 2.49 23.49
N ALA A 112 14.63 3.43 24.00
CA ALA A 112 14.37 4.86 23.84
C ALA A 112 14.46 5.31 22.37
N GLU A 113 15.43 4.78 21.62
CA GLU A 113 15.55 5.04 20.17
C GLU A 113 14.33 4.51 19.42
N LEU A 114 13.92 3.27 19.68
CA LEU A 114 12.74 2.66 19.05
C LEU A 114 11.45 3.39 19.42
N GLU A 115 11.29 3.88 20.67
CA GLU A 115 10.15 4.69 21.08
C GLU A 115 10.09 6.02 20.35
N GLY A 116 11.23 6.67 20.14
CA GLY A 116 11.32 7.91 19.36
C GLY A 116 10.86 7.68 17.91
N GLU A 117 11.40 6.67 17.24
CA GLU A 117 11.04 6.34 15.86
C GLU A 117 9.58 5.86 15.74
N PHE A 118 9.09 5.09 16.73
CA PHE A 118 7.69 4.67 16.80
C PHE A 118 6.74 5.87 16.88
N ALA A 119 7.08 6.87 17.68
CA ALA A 119 6.30 8.09 17.78
C ALA A 119 6.32 8.91 16.49
N GLU A 120 7.48 9.03 15.82
CA GLU A 120 7.61 9.72 14.52
C GLU A 120 6.76 9.08 13.42
N LEU A 121 6.58 7.76 13.48
CA LEU A 121 5.73 6.99 12.55
C LEU A 121 4.26 6.89 12.98
N ASN A 122 3.81 7.70 13.95
CA ASN A 122 2.47 7.66 14.53
C ASN A 122 2.06 6.26 15.06
N GLY A 123 3.01 5.52 15.62
CA GLY A 123 2.79 4.16 16.06
C GLY A 123 1.68 3.98 17.09
N TRP A 124 1.45 5.00 17.95
CA TRP A 124 0.37 5.00 18.94
C TRP A 124 -1.03 4.97 18.33
N GLU A 125 -1.19 5.51 17.12
CA GLU A 125 -2.47 5.55 16.39
C GLU A 125 -2.60 4.41 15.36
N ALA A 126 -1.58 3.55 15.22
CA ALA A 126 -1.52 2.54 14.17
C ALA A 126 -2.72 1.60 14.16
N GLU A 127 -3.12 1.07 15.31
CA GLU A 127 -4.28 0.18 15.40
C GLU A 127 -5.60 0.91 15.10
N SER A 128 -5.72 2.15 15.56
CA SER A 128 -6.91 2.99 15.34
C SER A 128 -7.05 3.35 13.86
N GLU A 129 -5.94 3.72 13.21
CA GLU A 129 -5.91 4.01 11.77
C GLU A 129 -6.25 2.75 10.97
N ALA A 130 -5.58 1.62 11.24
CA ALA A 130 -5.84 0.35 10.56
C ALA A 130 -7.31 -0.08 10.72
N SER A 131 -7.87 0.04 11.93
CA SER A 131 -9.29 -0.24 12.20
C SER A 131 -10.21 0.67 11.39
N SER A 132 -9.91 1.96 11.29
CA SER A 132 -10.70 2.93 10.53
C SER A 132 -10.71 2.63 9.03
N LEU A 133 -9.56 2.27 8.47
CA LEU A 133 -9.42 1.86 7.06
C LEU A 133 -10.24 0.60 6.78
N LEU A 134 -10.14 -0.42 7.63
CA LEU A 134 -10.90 -1.67 7.50
C LEU A 134 -12.42 -1.42 7.55
N GLN A 135 -12.89 -0.64 8.52
CA GLN A 135 -14.32 -0.31 8.65
C GLN A 135 -14.82 0.49 7.45
N GLY A 136 -14.05 1.44 6.96
CA GLY A 136 -14.37 2.21 5.75
C GLY A 136 -14.55 1.32 4.51
N LEU A 137 -13.75 0.26 4.40
CA LEU A 137 -13.86 -0.75 3.34
C LEU A 137 -14.90 -1.85 3.65
N GLY A 138 -15.64 -1.72 4.77
CA GLY A 138 -16.73 -2.63 5.13
C GLY A 138 -16.27 -3.94 5.80
N ILE A 139 -15.07 -3.97 6.38
CA ILE A 139 -14.60 -5.04 7.26
C ILE A 139 -14.92 -4.68 8.70
N GLY A 140 -15.84 -5.42 9.32
CA GLY A 140 -16.28 -5.16 10.70
C GLY A 140 -15.20 -5.49 11.73
N THR A 141 -15.35 -4.88 12.92
CA THR A 141 -14.39 -5.07 14.04
C THR A 141 -14.30 -6.51 14.54
N ASP A 142 -15.33 -7.31 14.32
CA ASP A 142 -15.36 -8.75 14.63
C ASP A 142 -14.37 -9.57 13.78
N ALA A 143 -13.93 -9.03 12.64
CA ALA A 143 -12.96 -9.67 11.77
C ALA A 143 -11.52 -9.22 12.02
N HIS A 144 -11.28 -8.12 12.75
CA HIS A 144 -9.95 -7.50 12.89
C HIS A 144 -8.88 -8.43 13.50
N TYR A 145 -9.27 -9.30 14.40
CA TYR A 145 -8.37 -10.24 15.09
C TYR A 145 -8.42 -11.66 14.53
N LYS A 146 -9.23 -11.91 13.49
CA LYS A 146 -9.22 -13.18 12.75
C LYS A 146 -7.95 -13.28 11.89
N LEU A 147 -7.56 -14.50 11.55
CA LEU A 147 -6.51 -14.72 10.58
C LEU A 147 -7.01 -14.36 9.16
N MET A 148 -6.11 -13.90 8.32
CA MET A 148 -6.43 -13.64 6.91
C MET A 148 -6.97 -14.90 6.21
N SER A 149 -6.51 -16.09 6.58
CA SER A 149 -7.01 -17.37 6.05
C SER A 149 -8.50 -17.61 6.31
N GLU A 150 -9.09 -16.98 7.33
CA GLU A 150 -10.50 -17.12 7.68
C GLU A 150 -11.43 -16.20 6.86
N LEU A 151 -10.85 -15.27 6.09
CA LEU A 151 -11.59 -14.33 5.26
C LEU A 151 -11.89 -14.91 3.87
N THR A 152 -12.98 -14.44 3.28
CA THR A 152 -13.27 -14.67 1.87
C THR A 152 -12.28 -13.93 0.96
N GLY A 153 -12.12 -14.38 -0.30
CA GLY A 153 -11.25 -13.71 -1.25
C GLY A 153 -11.57 -12.22 -1.45
N ALA A 154 -12.85 -11.84 -1.45
CA ALA A 154 -13.27 -10.45 -1.56
C ALA A 154 -12.88 -9.62 -0.33
N GLU A 155 -12.99 -10.18 0.87
CA GLU A 155 -12.55 -9.53 2.10
C GLU A 155 -11.02 -9.37 2.15
N LYS A 156 -10.27 -10.39 1.72
CA LYS A 156 -8.80 -10.30 1.61
C LYS A 156 -8.37 -9.14 0.72
N VAL A 157 -9.02 -8.95 -0.43
CA VAL A 157 -8.74 -7.79 -1.31
C VAL A 157 -8.95 -6.47 -0.58
N LYS A 158 -10.02 -6.32 0.18
CA LYS A 158 -10.30 -5.12 0.98
C LYS A 158 -9.23 -4.88 2.05
N VAL A 159 -8.76 -5.93 2.72
CA VAL A 159 -7.67 -5.84 3.71
C VAL A 159 -6.36 -5.43 3.04
N LEU A 160 -6.01 -5.99 1.88
CA LEU A 160 -4.80 -5.58 1.14
C LEU A 160 -4.90 -4.15 0.63
N LEU A 161 -6.10 -3.69 0.27
CA LEU A 161 -6.31 -2.28 -0.05
C LEU A 161 -6.10 -1.40 1.19
N ALA A 162 -6.66 -1.76 2.36
CA ALA A 162 -6.39 -1.05 3.61
C ALA A 162 -4.88 -1.02 3.94
N GLN A 163 -4.17 -2.14 3.74
CA GLN A 163 -2.72 -2.23 3.90
C GLN A 163 -1.98 -1.23 3.01
N ALA A 164 -2.38 -1.12 1.73
CA ALA A 164 -1.78 -0.17 0.80
C ALA A 164 -2.02 1.30 1.19
N LEU A 165 -3.18 1.61 1.77
CA LEU A 165 -3.57 2.97 2.20
C LEU A 165 -2.92 3.36 3.54
N PHE A 166 -2.48 2.40 4.35
CA PHE A 166 -2.04 2.59 5.73
C PHE A 166 -0.77 3.45 5.85
N GLY A 167 -0.75 4.32 6.87
CA GLY A 167 0.43 5.09 7.27
C GLY A 167 0.77 6.22 6.28
N ASN A 168 -0.17 6.74 5.55
CA ASN A 168 -0.07 7.91 4.67
C ASN A 168 1.18 7.88 3.74
N PRO A 169 1.25 6.96 2.76
CA PRO A 169 2.39 6.88 1.85
C PRO A 169 2.52 8.14 0.99
N GLY A 170 3.75 8.56 0.66
CA GLY A 170 3.97 9.68 -0.25
C GLY A 170 3.55 9.37 -1.69
N ILE A 171 3.63 8.08 -2.09
CA ILE A 171 3.16 7.59 -3.39
C ILE A 171 2.34 6.33 -3.18
N LEU A 172 1.16 6.31 -3.77
CA LEU A 172 0.22 5.18 -3.73
C LEU A 172 -0.02 4.66 -5.15
N ILE A 173 0.24 3.38 -5.37
CA ILE A 173 0.01 2.69 -6.65
C ILE A 173 -1.12 1.69 -6.49
N LEU A 174 -2.21 1.89 -7.24
CA LEU A 174 -3.39 1.05 -7.19
C LEU A 174 -3.66 0.44 -8.58
N ASP A 175 -3.55 -0.89 -8.68
CA ASP A 175 -3.93 -1.62 -9.89
C ASP A 175 -5.33 -2.23 -9.71
N GLU A 176 -6.32 -1.71 -10.47
CA GLU A 176 -7.72 -2.14 -10.45
C GLU A 176 -8.34 -2.15 -9.03
N PRO A 177 -8.21 -1.08 -8.23
CA PRO A 177 -8.56 -1.10 -6.81
C PRO A 177 -10.05 -1.27 -6.52
N THR A 178 -10.91 -1.04 -7.51
CA THR A 178 -12.37 -1.18 -7.38
C THR A 178 -12.87 -2.60 -7.62
N ASN A 179 -12.02 -3.48 -8.15
CA ASN A 179 -12.38 -4.88 -8.33
C ASN A 179 -12.74 -5.52 -6.98
N HIS A 180 -13.86 -6.22 -6.95
CA HIS A 180 -14.41 -6.89 -5.76
C HIS A 180 -14.89 -5.97 -4.63
N LEU A 181 -14.96 -4.63 -4.86
CA LEU A 181 -15.56 -3.70 -3.92
C LEU A 181 -17.06 -3.53 -4.17
N ASP A 182 -17.83 -3.40 -3.10
CA ASP A 182 -19.21 -2.95 -3.18
C ASP A 182 -19.30 -1.40 -3.35
N ILE A 183 -20.47 -0.90 -3.73
CA ILE A 183 -20.67 0.52 -4.02
C ILE A 183 -20.30 1.43 -2.83
N LYS A 184 -20.54 0.96 -1.60
CA LYS A 184 -20.22 1.76 -0.40
C LYS A 184 -18.72 1.87 -0.21
N SER A 185 -17.99 0.76 -0.38
CA SER A 185 -16.53 0.72 -0.30
C SER A 185 -15.89 1.54 -1.41
N ILE A 186 -16.44 1.51 -2.64
CA ILE A 186 -15.96 2.35 -3.76
C ILE A 186 -16.11 3.83 -3.38
N LYS A 187 -17.30 4.25 -2.93
CA LYS A 187 -17.54 5.65 -2.57
C LYS A 187 -16.67 6.12 -1.41
N TRP A 188 -16.43 5.24 -0.44
CA TRP A 188 -15.50 5.53 0.66
C TRP A 188 -14.07 5.72 0.14
N LEU A 189 -13.59 4.83 -0.75
CA LEU A 189 -12.27 4.94 -1.37
C LEU A 189 -12.13 6.23 -2.19
N GLU A 190 -13.15 6.61 -2.97
CA GLU A 190 -13.16 7.87 -3.71
C GLU A 190 -12.98 9.06 -2.78
N ASN A 191 -13.73 9.13 -1.68
CA ASN A 191 -13.59 10.19 -0.69
C ASN A 191 -12.19 10.19 -0.05
N PHE A 192 -11.69 9.01 0.34
CA PHE A 192 -10.34 8.86 0.92
C PHE A 192 -9.27 9.40 -0.03
N LEU A 193 -9.33 9.00 -1.31
CA LEU A 193 -8.38 9.48 -2.33
C LEU A 193 -8.53 10.97 -2.62
N GLY A 194 -9.71 11.53 -2.46
CA GLY A 194 -9.95 12.97 -2.59
C GLY A 194 -9.23 13.80 -1.53
N ASP A 195 -9.17 13.28 -0.31
CA ASP A 195 -8.52 13.91 0.85
C ASP A 195 -7.03 13.51 0.97
N PHE A 196 -6.57 12.55 0.18
CA PHE A 196 -5.21 12.03 0.25
C PHE A 196 -4.19 13.06 -0.29
N GLU A 197 -3.22 13.46 0.52
CA GLU A 197 -2.25 14.51 0.18
C GLU A 197 -1.11 14.03 -0.73
N GLY A 198 -0.80 12.73 -0.70
CA GLY A 198 0.26 12.11 -1.51
C GLY A 198 -0.10 12.01 -3.00
N THR A 199 0.84 11.47 -3.77
CA THR A 199 0.68 11.20 -5.19
C THR A 199 0.00 9.84 -5.38
N VAL A 200 -1.02 9.78 -6.25
CA VAL A 200 -1.75 8.53 -6.53
C VAL A 200 -1.63 8.17 -8.00
N ILE A 201 -1.27 6.91 -8.27
CA ILE A 201 -1.32 6.31 -9.60
C ILE A 201 -2.36 5.21 -9.56
N VAL A 202 -3.44 5.36 -10.32
CA VAL A 202 -4.50 4.35 -10.44
C VAL A 202 -4.50 3.78 -11.84
N VAL A 203 -4.49 2.46 -11.96
CA VAL A 203 -4.79 1.75 -13.20
C VAL A 203 -6.21 1.23 -13.14
N SER A 204 -7.01 1.52 -14.16
CA SER A 204 -8.32 0.94 -14.36
C SER A 204 -8.61 0.69 -15.83
N HIS A 205 -9.37 -0.35 -16.14
CA HIS A 205 -9.87 -0.63 -17.48
C HIS A 205 -11.32 -0.17 -17.65
N ASP A 206 -12.05 0.07 -16.58
CA ASP A 206 -13.41 0.60 -16.63
C ASP A 206 -13.41 2.11 -16.88
N ARG A 207 -14.19 2.55 -17.86
CA ARG A 207 -14.48 3.97 -18.07
C ARG A 207 -15.37 4.48 -16.94
N PRO A 208 -15.23 5.67 -16.59
CA PRO A 208 -14.56 6.29 -15.48
C PRO A 208 -15.39 6.10 -14.22
N VAL A 209 -14.94 5.35 -13.29
CA VAL A 209 -15.18 5.72 -11.91
C VAL A 209 -14.57 7.11 -11.79
N SER A 210 -15.35 8.07 -11.36
CA SER A 210 -15.12 9.52 -11.52
C SER A 210 -13.88 10.08 -10.81
N TYR A 211 -12.71 9.48 -11.01
CA TYR A 211 -11.43 10.07 -10.56
C TYR A 211 -11.18 11.45 -11.19
N THR A 212 -11.90 11.77 -12.29
CA THR A 212 -11.86 13.10 -12.92
C THR A 212 -12.44 14.21 -12.05
N HIS A 213 -13.16 13.88 -10.97
CA HIS A 213 -13.71 14.84 -10.01
C HIS A 213 -12.88 14.96 -8.73
N LEU A 214 -11.85 14.11 -8.57
CA LEU A 214 -10.91 14.22 -7.48
C LEU A 214 -9.92 15.34 -7.80
N ARG A 215 -10.04 16.45 -7.10
CA ARG A 215 -9.18 17.66 -7.24
C ARG A 215 -9.34 18.43 -8.56
N ALA A 216 -10.58 18.71 -9.01
CA ALA A 216 -10.84 19.78 -9.96
C ALA A 216 -10.90 21.14 -9.25
#